data_906786c5b236a268bccb9041314bcc15
#
_entry.id   906786c5b236a268bccb9041314bcc15
#
_cell.length_a   1.000
_cell.length_b   1.000
_cell.length_c   1.000
_cell.angle_alpha   90.00
_cell.angle_beta   90.00
_cell.angle_gamma   90.00
#
_symmetry.space_group_name_H-M   'P 1'
#
loop_
_entity.id
_entity.type
_entity.pdbx_description
1 polymer ?
#
loop_
_entity_poly.entity_id
_entity_poly.type
_entity_poly.pdbx_seq_one_letter_code
_entity_poly.pdbx_strand_id
1 'polypeptide(L)'
;MSFDQDSARYDERHRALALAFRRADLTFEQLWNRYFALGGNAGLIEVDAYLHGLTEFSALQHDILAHAINERLDETWPQRVPYSFPPRATGPHTGPLAGLVKLLDGMHQAPPELLPVVAARAGQALGLRITIYLVDYEQSMLHPLREPESPHLASLGVDSSVAGRAFRAVETVPSTTGQQPRLWVPLLDGVERLGVLDVVSPNGADLGDPELRLRCRWLSTLIGHLVTISTHYGDGADAVRLQRARTPAADLIWQLLPPLTAATGDFTVSGLLEPRYEVGGDAFDYALSPSTATLAIFDAVGHTLRSGFVAAAALAAHRSTRRAGHGLFEQARAMDETIAGQFSGGAFATGVLAELDLYSGRLRYVNAGHPEPLLMRSGKVVKRLTGGRRLPFGLGTGELTVAEEFLQPDDWLVLHTDGVTEARDHNGEFFGDERLRNFLEREAASAHPPPETARRLVKAILAHQNDVLQDDATVLLARWGKRNELTL
;
A
#
# COMPACT_ATOMS: atom_id res chain seq x y z
N MET A 1 -0.14 -0.76 -60.22
CA MET A 1 -0.60 0.53 -59.67
C MET A 1 -0.16 0.82 -58.23
N SER A 2 0.69 -0.01 -57.63
CA SER A 2 1.12 0.18 -56.22
C SER A 2 2.50 0.89 -56.11
N PHE A 3 3.39 0.73 -57.07
CA PHE A 3 4.76 1.30 -57.07
C PHE A 3 4.82 2.82 -57.17
N ASP A 4 3.84 3.44 -57.84
CA ASP A 4 3.81 4.89 -58.10
C ASP A 4 3.30 5.71 -56.90
N GLN A 5 2.48 5.09 -56.07
CA GLN A 5 1.95 5.75 -54.85
C GLN A 5 2.95 5.75 -53.68
N ASP A 6 3.83 4.76 -53.58
CA ASP A 6 4.84 4.69 -52.52
C ASP A 6 5.99 5.66 -52.82
N SER A 7 6.38 5.80 -54.05
CA SER A 7 7.41 6.78 -54.48
C SER A 7 6.94 8.23 -54.26
N ALA A 8 5.71 8.56 -54.59
CA ALA A 8 5.15 9.91 -54.37
C ALA A 8 5.04 10.27 -52.87
N ARG A 9 4.67 9.29 -52.05
CA ARG A 9 4.64 9.45 -50.57
C ARG A 9 6.03 9.60 -49.97
N TYR A 10 7.02 8.93 -50.51
CA TYR A 10 8.44 9.04 -50.05
C TYR A 10 8.95 10.46 -50.36
N ASP A 11 8.73 10.98 -51.54
CA ASP A 11 9.15 12.33 -51.94
C ASP A 11 8.50 13.42 -51.10
N GLU A 12 7.23 13.27 -50.71
CA GLU A 12 6.50 14.26 -49.89
C GLU A 12 7.05 14.30 -48.45
N ARG A 13 7.33 13.14 -47.87
CA ARG A 13 7.90 13.04 -46.52
C ARG A 13 9.32 13.60 -46.43
N HIS A 14 10.13 13.28 -47.43
CA HIS A 14 11.49 13.79 -47.52
C HIS A 14 11.54 15.31 -47.63
N ARG A 15 10.65 15.90 -48.45
CA ARG A 15 10.52 17.34 -48.57
C ARG A 15 10.06 18.00 -47.28
N ALA A 16 9.11 17.38 -46.58
CA ALA A 16 8.64 17.85 -45.25
C ALA A 16 9.76 17.85 -44.23
N LEU A 17 10.59 16.79 -44.17
CA LEU A 17 11.73 16.69 -43.28
C LEU A 17 12.79 17.77 -43.55
N ALA A 18 13.18 17.96 -44.84
CA ALA A 18 14.14 18.97 -45.24
C ALA A 18 13.67 20.40 -44.91
N LEU A 19 12.37 20.66 -45.09
CA LEU A 19 11.75 21.95 -44.76
C LEU A 19 11.76 22.19 -43.23
N ALA A 20 11.45 21.17 -42.45
CA ALA A 20 11.42 21.24 -40.99
C ALA A 20 12.82 21.43 -40.41
N PHE A 21 13.84 20.77 -40.96
CA PHE A 21 15.24 21.01 -40.59
C PHE A 21 15.67 22.47 -40.75
N ARG A 22 15.30 23.09 -41.87
CA ARG A 22 15.57 24.53 -42.10
C ARG A 22 14.85 25.43 -41.09
N ARG A 23 13.69 25.02 -40.58
CA ARG A 23 12.90 25.78 -39.60
C ARG A 23 13.36 25.55 -38.18
N ALA A 24 13.99 24.42 -37.89
CA ALA A 24 14.46 24.08 -36.56
C ALA A 24 15.68 24.91 -36.11
N ASP A 25 16.29 25.66 -37.04
CA ASP A 25 17.49 26.47 -36.77
C ASP A 25 18.61 25.65 -36.10
N LEU A 26 18.79 24.43 -36.58
CA LEU A 26 19.84 23.52 -36.16
C LEU A 26 20.99 23.56 -37.18
N THR A 27 22.21 23.56 -36.68
CA THR A 27 23.34 23.20 -37.54
C THR A 27 23.32 21.72 -37.87
N PHE A 28 23.95 21.34 -38.96
CA PHE A 28 24.01 19.96 -39.40
C PHE A 28 24.61 19.01 -38.34
N GLU A 29 25.69 19.45 -37.67
CA GLU A 29 26.33 18.72 -36.58
C GLU A 29 25.40 18.58 -35.37
N GLN A 30 24.62 19.62 -35.05
CA GLN A 30 23.65 19.56 -33.95
C GLN A 30 22.53 18.57 -34.25
N LEU A 31 22.02 18.54 -35.48
CA LEU A 31 21.02 17.55 -35.89
C LEU A 31 21.59 16.13 -35.81
N TRP A 32 22.79 15.89 -36.33
CA TRP A 32 23.42 14.59 -36.31
C TRP A 32 23.67 14.10 -34.87
N ASN A 33 24.14 14.95 -33.98
CA ASN A 33 24.35 14.60 -32.57
C ASN A 33 23.03 14.20 -31.87
N ARG A 34 21.93 14.90 -32.12
CA ARG A 34 20.60 14.55 -31.60
C ARG A 34 20.11 13.21 -32.19
N TYR A 35 20.21 13.05 -33.49
CA TYR A 35 19.87 11.79 -34.18
C TYR A 35 20.66 10.62 -33.64
N PHE A 36 21.97 10.77 -33.44
CA PHE A 36 22.83 9.73 -32.88
C PHE A 36 22.48 9.42 -31.42
N ALA A 37 22.20 10.42 -30.62
CA ALA A 37 21.76 10.25 -29.23
C ALA A 37 20.44 9.49 -29.10
N LEU A 38 19.55 9.59 -30.09
CA LEU A 38 18.28 8.86 -30.18
C LEU A 38 18.42 7.44 -30.77
N GLY A 39 19.66 6.97 -30.98
CA GLY A 39 19.92 5.62 -31.50
C GLY A 39 19.99 5.53 -33.03
N GLY A 40 20.15 6.65 -33.72
CA GLY A 40 20.45 6.65 -35.15
C GLY A 40 21.83 6.05 -35.43
N ASN A 41 21.96 5.27 -36.52
CA ASN A 41 23.19 4.55 -36.87
C ASN A 41 23.85 5.02 -38.16
N ALA A 42 23.28 6.00 -38.83
CA ALA A 42 23.83 6.60 -40.04
C ALA A 42 24.95 7.59 -39.70
N GLY A 43 26.01 7.58 -40.48
CA GLY A 43 27.08 8.56 -40.34
C GLY A 43 26.66 9.97 -40.77
N LEU A 44 27.48 10.97 -40.39
CA LEU A 44 27.23 12.37 -40.70
C LEU A 44 26.99 12.62 -42.20
N ILE A 45 27.81 12.01 -43.06
CA ILE A 45 27.73 12.14 -44.53
C ILE A 45 26.45 11.46 -45.07
N GLU A 46 26.01 10.38 -44.47
CA GLU A 46 24.82 9.66 -44.91
C GLU A 46 23.56 10.44 -44.53
N VAL A 47 23.52 11.08 -43.37
CA VAL A 47 22.42 11.97 -42.95
C VAL A 47 22.35 13.20 -43.87
N ASP A 48 23.49 13.77 -44.22
CA ASP A 48 23.55 14.88 -45.20
C ASP A 48 23.06 14.45 -46.58
N ALA A 49 23.55 13.34 -47.10
CA ALA A 49 23.11 12.77 -48.36
C ALA A 49 21.58 12.50 -48.36
N TYR A 50 21.06 11.99 -47.25
CA TYR A 50 19.62 11.76 -47.09
C TYR A 50 18.83 13.07 -47.11
N LEU A 51 19.24 14.09 -46.39
CA LEU A 51 18.55 15.39 -46.40
C LEU A 51 18.57 16.09 -47.78
N HIS A 52 19.53 15.75 -48.63
CA HIS A 52 19.61 16.23 -49.99
C HIS A 52 18.99 15.27 -51.04
N GLY A 53 18.35 14.19 -50.62
CA GLY A 53 17.67 13.23 -51.47
C GLY A 53 18.61 12.37 -52.31
N LEU A 54 19.88 12.20 -51.88
CA LEU A 54 20.93 11.42 -52.58
C LEU A 54 21.01 9.98 -52.11
N THR A 55 20.37 9.63 -51.00
CA THR A 55 20.30 8.27 -50.44
C THR A 55 18.96 8.02 -49.80
N GLU A 56 18.62 6.75 -49.56
CA GLU A 56 17.38 6.35 -48.89
C GLU A 56 17.64 5.87 -47.48
N PHE A 57 16.79 6.23 -46.55
CA PHE A 57 16.75 5.74 -45.18
C PHE A 57 15.62 4.72 -45.01
N SER A 58 15.83 3.77 -44.12
CA SER A 58 14.73 2.94 -43.63
C SER A 58 13.69 3.81 -42.89
N ALA A 59 12.46 3.34 -42.81
CA ALA A 59 11.40 4.07 -42.10
C ALA A 59 11.81 4.41 -40.65
N LEU A 60 12.52 3.49 -39.95
CA LEU A 60 13.03 3.69 -38.61
C LEU A 60 14.05 4.84 -38.55
N GLN A 61 15.01 4.87 -39.46
CA GLN A 61 16.04 5.94 -39.50
C GLN A 61 15.45 7.30 -39.85
N HIS A 62 14.47 7.33 -40.76
CA HIS A 62 13.69 8.53 -41.04
C HIS A 62 12.94 9.03 -39.79
N ASP A 63 12.29 8.13 -39.06
CA ASP A 63 11.50 8.49 -37.87
C ASP A 63 12.38 8.97 -36.72
N ILE A 64 13.57 8.41 -36.53
CA ILE A 64 14.57 8.90 -35.55
C ILE A 64 15.03 10.32 -35.94
N LEU A 65 15.30 10.57 -37.21
CA LEU A 65 15.70 11.88 -37.69
C LEU A 65 14.57 12.90 -37.58
N ALA A 66 13.34 12.50 -37.92
CA ALA A 66 12.15 13.32 -37.73
C ALA A 66 11.91 13.65 -36.25
N HIS A 67 12.16 12.71 -35.36
CA HIS A 67 12.05 12.93 -33.91
C HIS A 67 13.10 13.95 -33.42
N ALA A 68 14.34 13.83 -33.81
CA ALA A 68 15.42 14.78 -33.50
C ALA A 68 15.10 16.23 -33.90
N ILE A 69 14.45 16.39 -35.06
CA ILE A 69 14.01 17.71 -35.56
C ILE A 69 12.78 18.19 -34.78
N ASN A 70 11.82 17.31 -34.53
CA ASN A 70 10.56 17.65 -33.81
C ASN A 70 10.81 18.07 -32.37
N GLU A 71 11.75 17.46 -31.65
CA GLU A 71 12.16 17.91 -30.32
C GLU A 71 12.59 19.37 -30.33
N ARG A 72 13.37 19.77 -31.32
CA ARG A 72 13.79 21.18 -31.46
C ARG A 72 12.65 22.10 -31.85
N LEU A 73 11.76 21.66 -32.74
CA LEU A 73 10.60 22.42 -33.17
C LEU A 73 9.56 22.59 -32.04
N ASP A 74 9.41 21.60 -31.15
CA ASP A 74 8.54 21.70 -29.97
C ASP A 74 9.04 22.78 -28.98
N GLU A 75 10.35 23.04 -28.94
CA GLU A 75 10.94 24.15 -28.17
C GLU A 75 10.65 25.54 -28.80
N THR A 76 10.44 25.61 -30.13
CA THR A 76 10.41 26.87 -30.86
C THR A 76 9.15 27.08 -31.69
N TRP A 77 8.45 26.04 -32.15
CA TRP A 77 7.31 26.14 -33.07
C TRP A 77 6.37 24.91 -33.02
N PRO A 78 5.03 25.08 -33.13
CA PRO A 78 4.06 23.98 -32.98
C PRO A 78 3.87 23.04 -34.16
N GLN A 79 4.60 23.19 -35.28
CA GLN A 79 4.42 22.35 -36.47
C GLN A 79 5.44 21.23 -36.54
N ARG A 80 4.94 19.98 -36.48
CA ARG A 80 5.76 18.75 -36.49
C ARG A 80 5.94 18.17 -37.87
N VAL A 81 7.07 17.46 -38.07
CA VAL A 81 7.31 16.64 -39.28
C VAL A 81 6.47 15.36 -39.19
N PRO A 82 5.75 14.97 -40.28
CA PRO A 82 5.01 13.72 -40.29
C PRO A 82 5.97 12.51 -40.22
N TYR A 83 5.64 11.56 -39.39
CA TYR A 83 6.32 10.27 -39.33
C TYR A 83 5.93 9.36 -40.48
N SER A 84 6.81 8.43 -40.89
CA SER A 84 6.58 7.44 -41.93
C SER A 84 5.36 6.56 -41.67
N PHE A 85 5.18 6.18 -40.40
CA PHE A 85 3.95 5.64 -39.87
C PHE A 85 3.42 6.67 -38.86
N PRO A 86 2.22 7.23 -39.06
CA PRO A 86 1.64 8.02 -37.99
C PRO A 86 1.67 7.17 -36.73
N PRO A 87 2.24 7.67 -35.60
CA PRO A 87 2.13 6.95 -34.35
C PRO A 87 0.65 6.59 -34.25
N ARG A 88 0.34 5.29 -34.12
CA ARG A 88 -1.06 4.86 -34.03
C ARG A 88 -1.69 5.83 -33.07
N ALA A 89 -2.82 6.43 -33.45
CA ALA A 89 -3.53 7.42 -32.64
C ALA A 89 -4.12 6.80 -31.34
N THR A 90 -3.70 5.60 -31.00
CA THR A 90 -3.68 5.01 -29.66
C THR A 90 -2.50 5.59 -28.90
N GLY A 91 -2.46 6.92 -28.73
CA GLY A 91 -1.63 7.50 -27.70
C GLY A 91 -2.05 6.91 -26.35
N PRO A 92 -1.15 6.89 -25.36
CA PRO A 92 -1.45 6.37 -24.03
C PRO A 92 -2.66 7.05 -23.38
N HIS A 93 -3.15 8.16 -23.96
CA HIS A 93 -4.32 8.93 -23.52
C HIS A 93 -5.66 8.45 -24.11
N THR A 94 -5.68 7.40 -24.95
CA THR A 94 -6.89 6.80 -25.52
C THR A 94 -6.86 5.28 -25.37
N GLY A 95 -8.02 4.63 -25.30
CA GLY A 95 -8.14 3.18 -25.16
C GLY A 95 -8.21 2.69 -23.70
N PRO A 96 -8.09 1.37 -23.49
CA PRO A 96 -8.36 0.73 -22.21
C PRO A 96 -7.53 1.24 -21.02
N LEU A 97 -6.32 1.71 -21.27
CA LEU A 97 -5.40 2.19 -20.24
C LEU A 97 -5.41 3.71 -20.04
N ALA A 98 -6.25 4.43 -20.79
CA ALA A 98 -6.29 5.90 -20.76
C ALA A 98 -6.51 6.48 -19.36
N GLY A 99 -7.33 5.82 -18.53
CA GLY A 99 -7.56 6.23 -17.15
C GLY A 99 -6.30 6.13 -16.29
N LEU A 100 -5.54 5.04 -16.40
CA LEU A 100 -4.30 4.83 -15.65
C LEU A 100 -3.22 5.84 -16.02
N VAL A 101 -3.04 6.08 -17.32
CA VAL A 101 -2.06 7.06 -17.81
C VAL A 101 -2.42 8.46 -17.35
N LYS A 102 -3.69 8.88 -17.47
CA LYS A 102 -4.15 10.20 -17.00
C LYS A 102 -3.99 10.37 -15.50
N LEU A 103 -4.16 9.29 -14.72
CA LEU A 103 -3.92 9.32 -13.27
C LEU A 103 -2.43 9.56 -12.98
N LEU A 104 -1.54 8.82 -13.63
CA LEU A 104 -0.09 8.96 -13.45
C LEU A 104 0.40 10.34 -13.88
N ASP A 105 0.04 10.79 -15.07
CA ASP A 105 0.43 12.10 -15.58
C ASP A 105 -0.10 13.23 -14.69
N GLY A 106 -1.36 13.10 -14.24
CA GLY A 106 -2.00 14.11 -13.40
C GLY A 106 -1.38 14.23 -12.01
N MET A 107 -0.83 13.13 -11.46
CA MET A 107 -0.21 13.12 -10.14
C MET A 107 1.30 13.42 -10.16
N HIS A 108 1.93 13.44 -11.34
CA HIS A 108 3.39 13.60 -11.45
C HIS A 108 3.94 14.84 -10.71
N GLN A 109 3.19 15.95 -10.72
CA GLN A 109 3.57 17.21 -10.06
C GLN A 109 2.41 17.80 -9.23
N ALA A 110 1.35 17.03 -8.99
CA ALA A 110 0.20 17.51 -8.23
C ALA A 110 0.44 17.34 -6.72
N PRO A 111 0.04 18.32 -5.90
CA PRO A 111 -0.02 18.12 -4.46
C PRO A 111 -1.08 17.05 -4.11
N PRO A 112 -0.91 16.35 -2.96
CA PRO A 112 -1.79 15.26 -2.54
C PRO A 112 -3.27 15.59 -2.52
N GLU A 113 -3.62 16.82 -2.20
CA GLU A 113 -5.01 17.31 -2.12
C GLU A 113 -5.74 17.28 -3.47
N LEU A 114 -5.01 17.24 -4.58
CA LEU A 114 -5.58 17.14 -5.93
C LEU A 114 -5.87 15.69 -6.37
N LEU A 115 -5.51 14.69 -5.56
CA LEU A 115 -5.78 13.28 -5.90
C LEU A 115 -7.25 13.02 -6.27
N PRO A 116 -8.28 13.53 -5.56
CA PRO A 116 -9.67 13.32 -5.98
C PRO A 116 -10.00 13.93 -7.36
N VAL A 117 -9.46 15.10 -7.68
CA VAL A 117 -9.63 15.74 -9.00
C VAL A 117 -9.00 14.89 -10.10
N VAL A 118 -7.79 14.44 -9.89
CA VAL A 118 -7.05 13.63 -10.87
C VAL A 118 -7.70 12.27 -11.04
N ALA A 119 -8.17 11.64 -9.97
CA ALA A 119 -8.92 10.38 -10.03
C ALA A 119 -10.25 10.53 -10.78
N ALA A 120 -10.98 11.64 -10.56
CA ALA A 120 -12.21 11.94 -11.30
C ALA A 120 -11.95 12.08 -12.81
N ARG A 121 -10.87 12.77 -13.20
CA ARG A 121 -10.45 12.89 -14.62
C ARG A 121 -10.04 11.56 -15.23
N ALA A 122 -9.37 10.71 -14.46
CA ALA A 122 -9.01 9.35 -14.87
C ALA A 122 -10.28 8.50 -15.11
N GLY A 123 -11.27 8.60 -14.24
CA GLY A 123 -12.56 7.95 -14.40
C GLY A 123 -13.29 8.43 -15.65
N GLN A 124 -13.34 9.74 -15.92
CA GLN A 124 -13.96 10.30 -17.12
C GLN A 124 -13.34 9.75 -18.41
N ALA A 125 -12.03 9.48 -18.42
CA ALA A 125 -11.38 8.85 -19.57
C ALA A 125 -11.88 7.42 -19.86
N LEU A 126 -12.48 6.77 -18.88
CA LEU A 126 -13.15 5.46 -19.00
C LEU A 126 -14.68 5.59 -19.15
N GLY A 127 -15.22 6.82 -19.26
CA GLY A 127 -16.66 7.07 -19.28
C GLY A 127 -17.34 6.87 -17.91
N LEU A 128 -16.58 6.93 -16.82
CA LEU A 128 -17.02 6.68 -15.46
C LEU A 128 -16.91 7.94 -14.60
N ARG A 129 -17.74 8.02 -13.57
CA ARG A 129 -17.57 8.94 -12.45
C ARG A 129 -17.05 8.14 -11.25
N ILE A 130 -15.93 8.58 -10.69
CA ILE A 130 -15.26 7.92 -9.59
C ILE A 130 -15.18 8.86 -8.40
N THR A 131 -15.50 8.34 -7.22
CA THR A 131 -15.31 9.03 -5.94
C THR A 131 -14.53 8.12 -5.01
N ILE A 132 -13.50 8.67 -4.37
CA ILE A 132 -12.67 7.96 -3.39
C ILE A 132 -13.32 8.10 -2.02
N TYR A 133 -13.49 6.99 -1.31
CA TYR A 133 -13.84 6.95 0.10
C TYR A 133 -12.70 6.31 0.87
N LEU A 134 -12.13 7.03 1.83
CA LEU A 134 -11.10 6.51 2.73
C LEU A 134 -11.75 6.05 4.04
N VAL A 135 -11.30 4.93 4.56
CA VAL A 135 -11.70 4.46 5.88
C VAL A 135 -11.00 5.29 6.95
N ASP A 136 -11.73 5.67 8.00
CA ASP A 136 -11.14 6.28 9.20
C ASP A 136 -10.16 5.30 9.88
N TYR A 137 -9.31 5.82 10.76
CA TYR A 137 -8.37 4.95 11.46
C TYR A 137 -9.06 3.98 12.41
N GLU A 138 -10.26 4.28 12.89
CA GLU A 138 -11.13 3.38 13.69
C GLU A 138 -11.73 2.23 12.87
N GLN A 139 -11.61 2.28 11.56
CA GLN A 139 -12.23 1.34 10.62
C GLN A 139 -13.73 1.19 10.84
N SER A 140 -14.40 2.29 11.18
CA SER A 140 -15.82 2.37 11.46
C SER A 140 -16.63 3.07 10.38
N MET A 141 -16.03 4.09 9.75
CA MET A 141 -16.67 4.93 8.74
C MET A 141 -15.78 5.07 7.50
N LEU A 142 -16.43 5.21 6.35
CA LEU A 142 -15.83 5.54 5.06
C LEU A 142 -16.14 6.99 4.75
N HIS A 143 -15.12 7.84 4.69
CA HIS A 143 -15.26 9.29 4.45
C HIS A 143 -14.86 9.62 3.01
N PRO A 144 -15.65 10.43 2.28
CA PRO A 144 -15.31 10.82 0.93
C PRO A 144 -14.07 11.74 0.93
N LEU A 145 -13.06 11.38 0.13
CA LEU A 145 -11.96 12.27 -0.19
C LEU A 145 -12.44 13.24 -1.29
N ARG A 146 -12.55 14.52 -0.96
CA ARG A 146 -13.27 15.52 -1.76
C ARG A 146 -12.35 16.61 -2.29
N GLU A 147 -12.78 17.17 -3.41
CA GLU A 147 -12.38 18.52 -3.79
C GLU A 147 -13.00 19.55 -2.82
N PRO A 148 -12.30 20.64 -2.51
CA PRO A 148 -12.80 21.66 -1.57
C PRO A 148 -14.17 22.23 -1.90
N GLU A 149 -14.53 22.31 -3.21
CA GLU A 149 -15.77 22.91 -3.71
C GLU A 149 -16.86 21.89 -4.09
N SER A 150 -16.62 20.58 -3.85
CA SER A 150 -17.55 19.53 -4.26
C SER A 150 -18.78 19.44 -3.34
N PRO A 151 -19.94 18.95 -3.86
CA PRO A 151 -21.15 18.75 -3.05
C PRO A 151 -20.89 17.87 -1.82
N HIS A 152 -21.65 18.11 -0.78
CA HIS A 152 -21.53 17.36 0.47
C HIS A 152 -21.96 15.90 0.26
N LEU A 153 -20.99 14.97 0.23
CA LEU A 153 -21.24 13.54 0.23
C LEU A 153 -21.24 13.01 1.66
N ALA A 154 -22.18 12.13 1.96
CA ALA A 154 -22.28 11.54 3.31
C ALA A 154 -21.18 10.50 3.52
N SER A 155 -20.69 10.42 4.75
CA SER A 155 -19.86 9.29 5.20
C SER A 155 -20.73 8.04 5.34
N LEU A 156 -20.13 6.87 5.14
CA LEU A 156 -20.83 5.58 5.06
C LEU A 156 -20.29 4.65 6.16
N GLY A 157 -21.17 4.00 6.90
CA GLY A 157 -20.76 3.05 7.94
C GLY A 157 -20.13 1.79 7.35
N VAL A 158 -19.01 1.38 7.90
CA VAL A 158 -18.33 0.12 7.50
C VAL A 158 -19.22 -1.09 7.76
N ASP A 159 -19.92 -1.14 8.87
CA ASP A 159 -20.77 -2.29 9.22
C ASP A 159 -22.21 -2.20 8.67
N SER A 160 -22.66 -1.01 8.24
CA SER A 160 -24.07 -0.75 7.91
C SER A 160 -24.34 -0.44 6.42
N SER A 161 -23.30 -0.35 5.59
CA SER A 161 -23.45 0.02 4.17
C SER A 161 -22.98 -1.04 3.19
N VAL A 162 -23.43 -0.93 1.93
CA VAL A 162 -22.94 -1.77 0.81
C VAL A 162 -21.46 -1.47 0.52
N ALA A 163 -21.05 -0.21 0.63
CA ALA A 163 -19.65 0.21 0.54
C ALA A 163 -18.79 -0.47 1.60
N GLY A 164 -19.27 -0.48 2.85
CA GLY A 164 -18.61 -1.15 3.96
C GLY A 164 -18.54 -2.67 3.78
N ARG A 165 -19.53 -3.29 3.13
CA ARG A 165 -19.45 -4.72 2.73
C ARG A 165 -18.29 -4.92 1.74
N ALA A 166 -18.16 -4.09 0.72
CA ALA A 166 -17.05 -4.18 -0.23
C ALA A 166 -15.69 -4.03 0.47
N PHE A 167 -15.57 -3.09 1.41
CA PHE A 167 -14.36 -2.91 2.23
C PHE A 167 -14.01 -4.14 3.07
N ARG A 168 -14.99 -4.71 3.80
CA ARG A 168 -14.76 -5.84 4.72
C ARG A 168 -14.44 -7.14 4.01
N ALA A 169 -15.19 -7.44 2.93
CA ALA A 169 -15.04 -8.67 2.16
C ALA A 169 -13.89 -8.61 1.15
N VAL A 170 -13.35 -7.40 0.88
CA VAL A 170 -12.38 -7.14 -0.19
C VAL A 170 -12.92 -7.62 -1.55
N GLU A 171 -14.21 -7.38 -1.79
CA GLU A 171 -14.91 -7.78 -3.00
C GLU A 171 -15.53 -6.58 -3.71
N THR A 172 -15.55 -6.65 -5.04
CA THR A 172 -16.27 -5.66 -5.85
C THR A 172 -17.77 -5.95 -5.77
N VAL A 173 -18.55 -5.00 -5.23
CA VAL A 173 -19.99 -5.17 -4.96
C VAL A 173 -20.81 -4.23 -5.84
N PRO A 174 -21.66 -4.76 -6.74
CA PRO A 174 -22.61 -3.91 -7.46
C PRO A 174 -23.75 -3.47 -6.53
N SER A 175 -24.27 -2.27 -6.79
CA SER A 175 -25.40 -1.72 -6.07
C SER A 175 -26.35 -0.98 -7.03
N THR A 176 -27.62 -1.24 -6.89
CA THR A 176 -28.71 -0.55 -7.60
C THR A 176 -29.41 0.47 -6.69
N THR A 177 -28.89 0.71 -5.49
CA THR A 177 -29.44 1.68 -4.56
C THR A 177 -29.16 3.09 -5.07
N GLY A 178 -30.19 3.85 -5.38
CA GLY A 178 -30.10 5.21 -5.95
C GLY A 178 -30.57 5.28 -7.39
N GLN A 179 -30.43 6.47 -8.01
CA GLN A 179 -30.94 6.73 -9.39
C GLN A 179 -30.06 6.12 -10.49
N GLN A 180 -28.83 5.75 -10.18
CA GLN A 180 -27.88 5.20 -11.16
C GLN A 180 -27.20 3.94 -10.62
N PRO A 181 -26.98 2.91 -11.47
CA PRO A 181 -26.20 1.75 -11.11
C PRO A 181 -24.78 2.17 -10.70
N ARG A 182 -24.26 1.55 -9.64
CA ARG A 182 -22.91 1.80 -9.12
C ARG A 182 -22.18 0.53 -8.75
N LEU A 183 -20.86 0.62 -8.70
CA LEU A 183 -19.96 -0.44 -8.31
C LEU A 183 -19.08 0.04 -7.18
N TRP A 184 -19.08 -0.67 -6.06
CA TRP A 184 -18.17 -0.44 -4.95
C TRP A 184 -16.95 -1.32 -5.13
N VAL A 185 -15.79 -0.70 -5.38
CA VAL A 185 -14.53 -1.39 -5.61
C VAL A 185 -13.62 -1.17 -4.41
N PRO A 186 -13.11 -2.21 -3.74
CA PRO A 186 -12.18 -2.05 -2.63
C PRO A 186 -10.95 -1.22 -3.05
N LEU A 187 -10.56 -0.25 -2.23
CA LEU A 187 -9.37 0.56 -2.42
C LEU A 187 -8.23 -0.04 -1.61
N LEU A 188 -7.24 -0.58 -2.30
CA LEU A 188 -6.13 -1.32 -1.69
C LEU A 188 -4.78 -0.74 -2.08
N ASP A 189 -3.84 -0.78 -1.14
CA ASP A 189 -2.40 -0.71 -1.39
C ASP A 189 -1.77 -2.08 -1.09
N GLY A 190 -1.42 -2.84 -2.13
CA GLY A 190 -1.17 -4.27 -1.99
C GLY A 190 -2.41 -4.98 -1.45
N VAL A 191 -2.36 -5.39 -0.18
CA VAL A 191 -3.50 -5.99 0.55
C VAL A 191 -4.00 -5.10 1.69
N GLU A 192 -3.37 -3.96 1.91
CA GLU A 192 -3.81 -2.97 2.91
C GLU A 192 -5.11 -2.31 2.46
N ARG A 193 -6.11 -2.31 3.34
CA ARG A 193 -7.45 -1.79 3.07
C ARG A 193 -7.51 -0.30 3.39
N LEU A 194 -7.49 0.55 2.37
CA LEU A 194 -7.53 2.00 2.53
C LEU A 194 -8.95 2.58 2.45
N GLY A 195 -9.89 1.85 1.85
CA GLY A 195 -11.25 2.33 1.65
C GLY A 195 -11.96 1.66 0.48
N VAL A 196 -12.75 2.43 -0.27
CA VAL A 196 -13.46 1.97 -1.47
C VAL A 196 -13.55 3.08 -2.52
N LEU A 197 -13.70 2.68 -3.79
CA LEU A 197 -14.12 3.57 -4.86
C LEU A 197 -15.63 3.41 -5.12
N ASP A 198 -16.35 4.51 -5.17
CA ASP A 198 -17.70 4.59 -5.75
C ASP A 198 -17.56 4.84 -7.25
N VAL A 199 -17.90 3.86 -8.05
CA VAL A 199 -17.84 3.92 -9.52
C VAL A 199 -19.24 3.94 -10.09
N VAL A 200 -19.59 5.01 -10.79
CA VAL A 200 -20.91 5.20 -11.44
C VAL A 200 -20.72 5.33 -12.93
N SER A 201 -21.60 4.69 -13.70
CA SER A 201 -21.65 4.82 -15.16
C SER A 201 -22.72 5.82 -15.59
N PRO A 202 -22.37 7.08 -15.90
CA PRO A 202 -23.36 8.07 -16.36
C PRO A 202 -23.98 7.71 -17.72
N ASN A 203 -23.22 7.01 -18.55
CA ASN A 203 -23.58 6.67 -19.93
C ASN A 203 -24.20 5.28 -20.07
N GLY A 204 -24.55 4.62 -18.97
CA GLY A 204 -25.20 3.30 -18.97
C GLY A 204 -24.29 2.14 -19.38
N ALA A 205 -22.95 2.28 -19.25
CA ALA A 205 -22.05 1.15 -19.44
C ALA A 205 -22.41 0.00 -18.48
N ASP A 206 -22.30 -1.22 -18.96
CA ASP A 206 -22.56 -2.40 -18.15
C ASP A 206 -21.50 -2.57 -17.06
N LEU A 207 -21.86 -2.29 -15.82
CA LEU A 207 -21.00 -2.50 -14.64
C LEU A 207 -20.78 -4.01 -14.33
N GLY A 208 -21.45 -4.89 -15.03
CA GLY A 208 -21.21 -6.34 -15.02
C GLY A 208 -20.06 -6.79 -15.91
N ASP A 209 -19.65 -5.94 -16.89
CA ASP A 209 -18.57 -6.27 -17.82
C ASP A 209 -17.27 -6.61 -17.10
N PRO A 210 -16.72 -7.83 -17.27
CA PRO A 210 -15.49 -8.27 -16.60
C PRO A 210 -14.29 -7.40 -16.93
N GLU A 211 -14.20 -6.89 -18.16
CA GLU A 211 -13.08 -6.03 -18.59
C GLU A 211 -13.15 -4.65 -17.92
N LEU A 212 -14.34 -4.07 -17.81
CA LEU A 212 -14.55 -2.82 -17.08
C LEU A 212 -14.20 -3.00 -15.59
N ARG A 213 -14.63 -4.09 -14.97
CA ARG A 213 -14.28 -4.41 -13.58
C ARG A 213 -12.78 -4.56 -13.38
N LEU A 214 -12.09 -5.20 -14.31
CA LEU A 214 -10.63 -5.34 -14.27
C LEU A 214 -9.93 -3.97 -14.33
N ARG A 215 -10.39 -3.08 -15.21
CA ARG A 215 -9.87 -1.69 -15.29
C ARG A 215 -10.13 -0.91 -14.00
N CYS A 216 -11.31 -1.06 -13.42
CA CYS A 216 -11.63 -0.44 -12.12
C CYS A 216 -10.72 -0.95 -11.00
N ARG A 217 -10.38 -2.25 -10.99
CA ARG A 217 -9.42 -2.83 -10.03
C ARG A 217 -8.02 -2.24 -10.19
N TRP A 218 -7.49 -2.19 -11.42
CA TRP A 218 -6.18 -1.57 -11.68
C TRP A 218 -6.15 -0.11 -11.23
N LEU A 219 -7.21 0.63 -11.55
CA LEU A 219 -7.33 2.03 -11.13
C LEU A 219 -7.38 2.14 -9.61
N SER A 220 -8.13 1.26 -8.94
CA SER A 220 -8.19 1.20 -7.48
C SER A 220 -6.83 0.93 -6.86
N THR A 221 -6.10 -0.07 -7.33
CA THR A 221 -4.75 -0.39 -6.85
C THR A 221 -3.80 0.80 -7.03
N LEU A 222 -3.82 1.44 -8.19
CA LEU A 222 -2.96 2.59 -8.45
C LEU A 222 -3.33 3.80 -7.58
N ILE A 223 -4.63 4.08 -7.38
CA ILE A 223 -5.08 5.12 -6.45
C ILE A 223 -4.66 4.78 -5.02
N GLY A 224 -4.75 3.51 -4.60
CA GLY A 224 -4.29 3.06 -3.29
C GLY A 224 -2.82 3.37 -3.05
N HIS A 225 -1.95 3.01 -4.00
CA HIS A 225 -0.52 3.36 -3.93
C HIS A 225 -0.30 4.88 -3.85
N LEU A 226 -1.05 5.67 -4.63
CA LEU A 226 -0.96 7.12 -4.58
C LEU A 226 -1.42 7.70 -3.25
N VAL A 227 -2.48 7.15 -2.63
CA VAL A 227 -2.90 7.54 -1.28
C VAL A 227 -1.77 7.30 -0.29
N THR A 228 -1.20 6.08 -0.27
CA THR A 228 -0.11 5.73 0.66
C THR A 228 1.12 6.61 0.46
N ILE A 229 1.57 6.81 -0.78
CA ILE A 229 2.73 7.66 -1.06
C ILE A 229 2.46 9.11 -0.65
N SER A 230 1.26 9.61 -0.90
CA SER A 230 0.91 11.02 -0.62
C SER A 230 0.89 11.34 0.87
N THR A 231 0.66 10.38 1.76
CA THR A 231 0.74 10.58 3.22
C THR A 231 2.15 10.87 3.73
N HIS A 232 3.20 10.60 2.93
CA HIS A 232 4.57 10.91 3.32
C HIS A 232 4.97 12.38 3.12
N TYR A 233 4.21 13.16 2.35
CA TYR A 233 4.53 14.55 2.02
C TYR A 233 3.31 15.48 1.99
N GLY A 234 2.16 15.04 2.48
CA GLY A 234 0.95 15.86 2.59
C GLY A 234 -0.07 15.27 3.55
N ASP A 235 -0.91 16.13 4.10
CA ASP A 235 -1.85 15.79 5.17
C ASP A 235 -3.27 15.49 4.67
N GLY A 236 -3.51 15.56 3.34
CA GLY A 236 -4.86 15.49 2.76
C GLY A 236 -5.61 14.18 3.05
N ALA A 237 -4.93 13.05 3.05
CA ALA A 237 -5.52 11.75 3.39
C ALA A 237 -5.77 11.64 4.91
N ASP A 238 -4.82 12.07 5.72
CA ASP A 238 -4.95 12.04 7.19
C ASP A 238 -6.01 13.01 7.69
N ALA A 239 -6.16 14.18 7.09
CA ALA A 239 -7.23 15.13 7.41
C ALA A 239 -8.65 14.54 7.24
N VAL A 240 -8.80 13.54 6.35
CA VAL A 240 -10.06 12.82 6.13
C VAL A 240 -10.22 11.63 7.08
N ARG A 241 -9.11 10.92 7.36
CA ARG A 241 -9.12 9.68 8.16
C ARG A 241 -9.06 9.91 9.66
N LEU A 242 -8.46 11.01 10.11
CA LEU A 242 -8.38 11.37 11.53
C LEU A 242 -9.68 12.03 11.98
N GLN A 243 -10.34 11.46 12.98
CA GLN A 243 -11.55 12.02 13.57
C GLN A 243 -11.23 13.01 14.72
N ARG A 244 -10.04 12.91 15.29
CA ARG A 244 -9.47 13.83 16.29
C ARG A 244 -7.94 13.87 16.21
N ALA A 245 -7.32 14.88 16.79
CA ALA A 245 -5.87 15.00 16.81
C ALA A 245 -5.23 13.89 17.65
N ARG A 246 -4.10 13.35 17.18
CA ARG A 246 -3.26 12.42 17.94
C ARG A 246 -2.42 13.16 18.98
N THR A 247 -2.11 12.50 20.08
CA THR A 247 -1.02 12.96 20.95
C THR A 247 0.33 12.81 20.25
N PRO A 248 1.36 13.58 20.65
CA PRO A 248 2.71 13.41 20.05
C PRO A 248 3.28 12.01 20.18
N ALA A 249 2.94 11.27 21.25
CA ALA A 249 3.37 9.88 21.42
C ALA A 249 2.69 8.97 20.40
N ALA A 250 1.37 9.10 20.25
CA ALA A 250 0.61 8.34 19.27
C ALA A 250 1.08 8.63 17.84
N ASP A 251 1.30 9.89 17.50
CA ASP A 251 1.76 10.24 16.16
C ASP A 251 3.14 9.67 15.85
N LEU A 252 4.08 9.73 16.82
CA LEU A 252 5.40 9.11 16.70
C LEU A 252 5.29 7.60 16.39
N ILE A 253 4.49 6.88 17.16
CA ILE A 253 4.34 5.42 16.98
C ILE A 253 3.67 5.12 15.65
N TRP A 254 2.59 5.81 15.30
CA TRP A 254 1.89 5.60 14.04
C TRP A 254 2.76 5.84 12.80
N GLN A 255 3.67 6.83 12.84
CA GLN A 255 4.65 7.08 11.78
C GLN A 255 5.70 5.95 11.66
N LEU A 256 5.92 5.20 12.74
CA LEU A 256 6.87 4.08 12.75
C LEU A 256 6.23 2.74 12.43
N LEU A 257 4.91 2.57 12.59
CA LEU A 257 4.25 1.31 12.28
C LEU A 257 4.37 0.97 10.78
N PRO A 258 4.50 -0.33 10.45
CA PRO A 258 4.33 -0.79 9.08
C PRO A 258 2.84 -0.66 8.66
N PRO A 259 2.50 -0.85 7.37
CA PRO A 259 1.09 -1.00 6.96
C PRO A 259 0.36 -2.00 7.86
N LEU A 260 -0.92 -1.75 8.14
CA LEU A 260 -1.68 -2.62 9.06
C LEU A 260 -1.84 -4.05 8.53
N THR A 261 -1.75 -4.23 7.21
CA THR A 261 -1.87 -5.55 6.58
C THR A 261 -0.84 -5.71 5.47
N ALA A 262 -0.16 -6.85 5.46
CA ALA A 262 0.70 -7.26 4.36
C ALA A 262 0.54 -8.75 4.06
N ALA A 263 0.81 -9.14 2.81
CA ALA A 263 0.75 -10.53 2.42
C ALA A 263 1.77 -10.88 1.33
N THR A 264 2.15 -12.14 1.30
CA THR A 264 2.77 -12.82 0.16
C THR A 264 1.80 -13.88 -0.38
N GLY A 265 2.22 -14.70 -1.36
CA GLY A 265 1.34 -15.76 -1.90
C GLY A 265 0.77 -16.71 -0.83
N ASP A 266 1.58 -17.03 0.18
CA ASP A 266 1.28 -18.07 1.18
C ASP A 266 1.30 -17.53 2.63
N PHE A 267 1.32 -16.23 2.83
CA PHE A 267 1.39 -15.64 4.16
C PHE A 267 0.66 -14.31 4.22
N THR A 268 -0.10 -14.12 5.30
CA THR A 268 -0.79 -12.85 5.57
C THR A 268 -0.52 -12.46 7.01
N VAL A 269 -0.19 -11.19 7.23
CA VAL A 269 -0.09 -10.58 8.56
C VAL A 269 -0.99 -9.35 8.63
N SER A 270 -1.67 -9.18 9.76
CA SER A 270 -2.46 -7.99 10.04
C SER A 270 -2.30 -7.57 11.50
N GLY A 271 -1.92 -6.32 11.72
CA GLY A 271 -1.80 -5.69 13.03
C GLY A 271 -2.87 -4.63 13.23
N LEU A 272 -3.31 -4.46 14.45
CA LEU A 272 -4.11 -3.33 14.91
C LEU A 272 -3.64 -2.90 16.27
N LEU A 273 -3.69 -1.58 16.50
CA LEU A 273 -3.30 -0.93 17.75
C LEU A 273 -4.39 0.07 18.15
N GLU A 274 -4.83 0.01 19.39
CA GLU A 274 -5.75 0.96 20.03
C GLU A 274 -5.21 1.36 21.42
N PRO A 275 -5.44 2.59 21.91
CA PRO A 275 -6.11 3.69 21.25
C PRO A 275 -5.23 4.35 20.18
N ARG A 276 -5.86 4.84 19.11
CA ARG A 276 -5.13 5.41 17.97
C ARG A 276 -4.67 6.84 18.19
N TYR A 277 -5.18 7.49 19.20
CA TYR A 277 -4.96 8.91 19.46
C TYR A 277 -4.12 9.20 20.69
N GLU A 278 -4.03 8.23 21.61
CA GLU A 278 -3.41 8.40 22.92
C GLU A 278 -2.45 7.24 23.26
N VAL A 279 -1.84 6.62 22.23
CA VAL A 279 -0.94 5.47 22.41
C VAL A 279 0.13 5.76 23.45
N GLY A 280 0.31 4.81 24.38
CA GLY A 280 1.32 4.87 25.41
C GLY A 280 2.63 4.24 24.99
N GLY A 281 2.69 2.91 24.87
CA GLY A 281 3.93 2.17 24.70
C GLY A 281 3.89 1.02 23.72
N ASP A 282 2.73 0.70 23.19
CA ASP A 282 2.55 -0.43 22.29
C ASP A 282 3.08 -0.15 20.89
N ALA A 283 3.70 -1.15 20.28
CA ALA A 283 4.08 -1.14 18.87
C ALA A 283 4.17 -2.55 18.32
N PHE A 284 4.05 -2.69 17.01
CA PHE A 284 4.33 -3.91 16.28
C PHE A 284 5.19 -3.67 15.06
N ASP A 285 5.85 -4.71 14.58
CA ASP A 285 6.60 -4.71 13.34
C ASP A 285 6.52 -6.05 12.63
N TYR A 286 6.71 -6.00 11.33
CA TYR A 286 6.93 -7.20 10.53
C TYR A 286 7.82 -6.90 9.33
N ALA A 287 8.43 -7.93 8.78
CA ALA A 287 9.07 -7.85 7.47
C ALA A 287 8.91 -9.17 6.72
N LEU A 288 8.60 -9.07 5.44
CA LEU A 288 8.37 -10.21 4.58
C LEU A 288 9.50 -10.32 3.55
N SER A 289 9.99 -11.53 3.36
CA SER A 289 10.89 -11.93 2.29
C SER A 289 10.29 -13.13 1.53
N PRO A 290 10.86 -13.58 0.41
CA PRO A 290 10.37 -14.76 -0.28
C PRO A 290 10.38 -16.04 0.55
N SER A 291 11.23 -16.12 1.58
CA SER A 291 11.44 -17.33 2.39
C SER A 291 11.10 -17.16 3.86
N THR A 292 10.97 -15.92 4.35
CA THR A 292 10.91 -15.68 5.79
C THR A 292 9.95 -14.54 6.10
N ALA A 293 9.10 -14.71 7.10
CA ALA A 293 8.33 -13.67 7.73
C ALA A 293 8.89 -13.41 9.14
N THR A 294 9.29 -12.16 9.43
CA THR A 294 9.65 -11.74 10.79
C THR A 294 8.50 -10.94 11.38
N LEU A 295 8.21 -11.17 12.64
CA LEU A 295 7.12 -10.54 13.39
C LEU A 295 7.68 -10.03 14.72
N ALA A 296 7.18 -8.91 15.16
CA ALA A 296 7.50 -8.37 16.48
C ALA A 296 6.30 -7.62 17.07
N ILE A 297 6.10 -7.74 18.36
CA ILE A 297 5.16 -6.96 19.14
C ILE A 297 5.85 -6.49 20.41
N PHE A 298 5.61 -5.26 20.82
CA PHE A 298 6.26 -4.62 21.96
C PHE A 298 5.22 -3.87 22.79
N ASP A 299 5.46 -3.82 24.07
CA ASP A 299 4.76 -2.99 25.02
C ASP A 299 5.80 -2.37 25.98
N ALA A 300 6.00 -1.07 25.86
CA ALA A 300 6.93 -0.32 26.69
C ALA A 300 6.25 0.20 27.94
N VAL A 301 6.89 0.01 29.09
CA VAL A 301 6.36 0.38 30.39
C VAL A 301 5.87 1.84 30.44
N GLY A 302 4.60 2.03 30.85
CA GLY A 302 3.96 3.31 31.03
C GLY A 302 3.17 3.78 29.82
N HIS A 303 2.48 4.91 29.97
CA HIS A 303 1.51 5.45 29.00
C HIS A 303 1.78 6.92 28.62
N THR A 304 3.04 7.32 28.57
CA THR A 304 3.44 8.72 28.32
C THR A 304 4.30 8.83 27.06
N LEU A 305 4.63 10.05 26.66
CA LEU A 305 5.58 10.27 25.56
C LEU A 305 6.92 9.52 25.77
N ARG A 306 7.32 9.29 27.05
CA ARG A 306 8.53 8.53 27.38
C ARG A 306 8.40 7.06 26.96
N SER A 307 7.25 6.41 27.19
CA SER A 307 7.01 5.03 26.76
C SER A 307 7.02 4.95 25.23
N GLY A 308 6.42 5.92 24.52
CA GLY A 308 6.54 6.02 23.08
C GLY A 308 7.98 6.11 22.58
N PHE A 309 8.87 6.84 23.26
CA PHE A 309 10.30 6.87 22.93
C PHE A 309 11.00 5.53 23.18
N VAL A 310 10.64 4.82 24.27
CA VAL A 310 11.18 3.47 24.54
C VAL A 310 10.74 2.49 23.45
N ALA A 311 9.46 2.48 23.08
CA ALA A 311 8.93 1.66 22.00
C ALA A 311 9.60 1.98 20.66
N ALA A 312 9.77 3.26 20.34
CA ALA A 312 10.45 3.70 19.12
C ALA A 312 11.92 3.25 19.08
N ALA A 313 12.63 3.35 20.20
CA ALA A 313 14.02 2.90 20.32
C ALA A 313 14.14 1.37 20.20
N ALA A 314 13.24 0.62 20.84
CA ALA A 314 13.15 -0.83 20.71
C ALA A 314 12.93 -1.25 19.25
N LEU A 315 11.96 -0.61 18.59
CA LEU A 315 11.63 -0.84 17.19
C LEU A 315 12.81 -0.52 16.26
N ALA A 316 13.50 0.60 16.49
CA ALA A 316 14.66 1.01 15.71
C ALA A 316 15.83 0.03 15.87
N ALA A 317 16.13 -0.41 17.10
CA ALA A 317 17.18 -1.41 17.38
C ALA A 317 16.87 -2.75 16.72
N HIS A 318 15.62 -3.24 16.86
CA HIS A 318 15.14 -4.44 16.18
C HIS A 318 15.32 -4.35 14.66
N ARG A 319 14.79 -3.30 14.03
CA ARG A 319 14.86 -3.10 12.57
C ARG A 319 16.28 -2.98 12.04
N SER A 320 17.13 -2.21 12.72
CA SER A 320 18.53 -2.01 12.33
C SER A 320 19.29 -3.33 12.34
N THR A 321 19.17 -4.10 13.41
CA THR A 321 19.87 -5.37 13.60
C THR A 321 19.35 -6.44 12.61
N ARG A 322 18.02 -6.51 12.40
CA ARG A 322 17.42 -7.38 11.39
C ARG A 322 17.89 -7.05 9.98
N ARG A 323 17.92 -5.76 9.61
CA ARG A 323 18.38 -5.30 8.27
C ARG A 323 19.87 -5.58 8.06
N ALA A 324 20.66 -5.67 9.12
CA ALA A 324 22.05 -6.10 9.08
C ALA A 324 22.21 -7.64 8.93
N GLY A 325 21.11 -8.39 8.85
CA GLY A 325 21.10 -9.85 8.66
C GLY A 325 21.32 -10.65 9.95
N HIS A 326 21.20 -10.03 11.11
CA HIS A 326 21.38 -10.70 12.40
C HIS A 326 20.11 -11.43 12.85
N GLY A 327 20.31 -12.54 13.59
CA GLY A 327 19.24 -13.38 14.09
C GLY A 327 18.55 -12.82 15.35
N LEU A 328 17.57 -13.59 15.87
CA LEU A 328 16.75 -13.18 17.02
C LEU A 328 17.56 -12.88 18.26
N PHE A 329 18.68 -13.59 18.45
CA PHE A 329 19.56 -13.38 19.60
C PHE A 329 20.17 -11.97 19.59
N GLU A 330 20.80 -11.60 18.48
CA GLU A 330 21.45 -10.30 18.31
C GLU A 330 20.42 -9.15 18.30
N GLN A 331 19.25 -9.40 17.74
CA GLN A 331 18.14 -8.43 17.75
C GLN A 331 17.69 -8.13 19.18
N ALA A 332 17.46 -9.18 20.00
CA ALA A 332 17.09 -9.03 21.41
C ALA A 332 18.16 -8.30 22.21
N ARG A 333 19.45 -8.65 22.00
CA ARG A 333 20.57 -7.98 22.65
C ARG A 333 20.68 -6.52 22.29
N ALA A 334 20.54 -6.18 21.01
CA ALA A 334 20.58 -4.79 20.55
C ALA A 334 19.47 -3.93 21.17
N MET A 335 18.29 -4.53 21.38
CA MET A 335 17.18 -3.85 22.07
C MET A 335 17.52 -3.61 23.55
N ASP A 336 18.08 -4.62 24.26
CA ASP A 336 18.56 -4.46 25.63
C ASP A 336 19.57 -3.33 25.76
N GLU A 337 20.62 -3.36 24.94
CA GLU A 337 21.70 -2.36 24.95
C GLU A 337 21.15 -0.96 24.62
N THR A 338 20.22 -0.85 23.69
CA THR A 338 19.64 0.43 23.30
C THR A 338 18.77 1.00 24.42
N ILE A 339 17.85 0.21 24.98
CA ILE A 339 16.94 0.68 26.03
C ILE A 339 17.74 1.02 27.29
N ALA A 340 18.62 0.12 27.78
CA ALA A 340 19.40 0.34 28.98
C ALA A 340 20.38 1.52 28.83
N GLY A 341 20.95 1.72 27.65
CA GLY A 341 21.92 2.78 27.38
C GLY A 341 21.32 4.17 27.17
N GLN A 342 20.08 4.26 26.68
CA GLN A 342 19.44 5.53 26.36
C GLN A 342 18.46 6.02 27.43
N PHE A 343 17.88 5.12 28.22
CA PHE A 343 16.85 5.47 29.18
C PHE A 343 17.27 5.14 30.61
N SER A 344 17.38 6.16 31.46
CA SER A 344 17.63 6.00 32.88
C SER A 344 16.36 5.61 33.65
N GLY A 345 16.50 5.03 34.84
CA GLY A 345 15.39 4.79 35.76
C GLY A 345 14.56 3.55 35.46
N GLY A 346 15.20 2.49 34.92
CA GLY A 346 14.58 1.18 34.80
C GLY A 346 13.52 1.09 33.70
N ALA A 347 13.65 1.83 32.61
CA ALA A 347 12.80 1.68 31.44
C ALA A 347 13.01 0.29 30.83
N PHE A 348 11.93 -0.35 30.44
CA PHE A 348 11.94 -1.64 29.78
C PHE A 348 10.75 -1.76 28.81
N ALA A 349 10.82 -2.74 27.93
CA ALA A 349 9.70 -3.15 27.11
C ALA A 349 9.50 -4.66 27.17
N THR A 350 8.28 -5.10 27.32
CA THR A 350 7.92 -6.50 27.06
C THR A 350 7.77 -6.70 25.56
N GLY A 351 7.89 -7.94 25.07
CA GLY A 351 7.67 -8.18 23.65
C GLY A 351 7.96 -9.59 23.20
N VAL A 352 7.53 -9.88 21.98
CA VAL A 352 7.84 -11.12 21.27
C VAL A 352 8.55 -10.78 19.97
N LEU A 353 9.66 -11.46 19.71
CA LEU A 353 10.32 -11.50 18.39
C LEU A 353 10.12 -12.89 17.82
N ALA A 354 9.66 -12.98 16.58
CA ALA A 354 9.42 -14.25 15.91
C ALA A 354 9.91 -14.22 14.45
N GLU A 355 10.37 -15.37 13.99
CA GLU A 355 10.84 -15.62 12.63
C GLU A 355 10.24 -16.93 12.13
N LEU A 356 9.44 -16.84 11.07
CA LEU A 356 8.80 -17.98 10.43
C LEU A 356 9.47 -18.26 9.09
N ASP A 357 10.00 -19.47 8.92
CA ASP A 357 10.43 -19.98 7.62
C ASP A 357 9.20 -20.41 6.82
N LEU A 358 8.97 -19.72 5.68
CA LEU A 358 7.77 -19.89 4.87
C LEU A 358 7.76 -21.18 4.03
N TYR A 359 8.89 -21.88 3.91
CA TYR A 359 8.96 -23.17 3.22
C TYR A 359 8.65 -24.35 4.15
N SER A 360 9.19 -24.30 5.37
CA SER A 360 9.12 -25.42 6.31
C SER A 360 8.03 -25.25 7.39
N GLY A 361 7.52 -24.03 7.60
CA GLY A 361 6.64 -23.71 8.72
C GLY A 361 7.38 -23.66 10.06
N ARG A 362 8.72 -23.66 10.08
CA ARG A 362 9.50 -23.55 11.31
C ARG A 362 9.42 -22.14 11.84
N LEU A 363 8.83 -22.01 13.02
CA LEU A 363 8.76 -20.77 13.78
C LEU A 363 9.84 -20.78 14.86
N ARG A 364 10.68 -19.75 14.89
CA ARG A 364 11.63 -19.46 15.98
C ARG A 364 11.15 -18.21 16.70
N TYR A 365 11.23 -18.19 18.02
CA TYR A 365 10.75 -17.02 18.76
C TYR A 365 11.44 -16.82 20.10
N VAL A 366 11.38 -15.59 20.58
CA VAL A 366 11.82 -15.12 21.89
C VAL A 366 10.66 -14.37 22.52
N ASN A 367 10.37 -14.64 23.80
CA ASN A 367 9.35 -13.92 24.57
C ASN A 367 10.00 -13.21 25.76
N ALA A 368 10.03 -11.90 25.73
CA ALA A 368 10.61 -11.03 26.75
C ALA A 368 9.55 -10.52 27.74
N GLY A 369 9.01 -11.42 28.56
CA GLY A 369 8.04 -11.06 29.59
C GLY A 369 6.64 -10.66 29.06
N HIS A 370 6.33 -11.00 27.82
CA HIS A 370 5.10 -10.64 27.12
C HIS A 370 4.04 -11.76 27.23
N PRO A 371 2.74 -11.48 27.01
CA PRO A 371 1.73 -12.53 26.88
C PRO A 371 2.14 -13.62 25.89
N GLU A 372 1.77 -14.84 26.18
CA GLU A 372 2.17 -16.01 25.39
C GLU A 372 1.46 -16.00 24.03
N PRO A 373 2.21 -16.10 22.90
CA PRO A 373 1.59 -16.24 21.60
C PRO A 373 0.66 -17.44 21.54
N LEU A 374 -0.47 -17.29 20.82
CA LEU A 374 -1.43 -18.37 20.62
C LEU A 374 -1.24 -18.99 19.24
N LEU A 375 -1.21 -20.32 19.19
CA LEU A 375 -1.25 -21.08 17.95
C LEU A 375 -2.67 -21.58 17.71
N MET A 376 -3.25 -21.18 16.58
CA MET A 376 -4.54 -21.70 16.12
C MET A 376 -4.33 -22.66 14.96
N ARG A 377 -5.04 -23.78 15.01
CA ARG A 377 -5.05 -24.84 13.98
C ARG A 377 -6.47 -25.29 13.71
N SER A 378 -6.84 -25.41 12.46
CA SER A 378 -8.18 -25.79 12.03
C SER A 378 -9.29 -25.01 12.76
N GLY A 379 -9.07 -23.69 12.93
CA GLY A 379 -10.03 -22.79 13.58
C GLY A 379 -10.14 -22.92 15.09
N LYS A 380 -9.20 -23.60 15.75
CA LYS A 380 -9.15 -23.77 17.21
C LYS A 380 -7.83 -23.30 17.77
N VAL A 381 -7.85 -22.69 18.95
CA VAL A 381 -6.64 -22.39 19.72
C VAL A 381 -6.14 -23.68 20.35
N VAL A 382 -5.06 -24.23 19.80
CA VAL A 382 -4.53 -25.55 20.19
C VAL A 382 -3.38 -25.45 21.19
N LYS A 383 -2.67 -24.33 21.24
CA LYS A 383 -1.47 -24.20 22.07
C LYS A 383 -1.18 -22.75 22.43
N ARG A 384 -0.64 -22.53 23.64
CA ARG A 384 0.11 -21.33 24.02
C ARG A 384 1.59 -21.62 23.86
N LEU A 385 2.34 -20.70 23.28
CA LEU A 385 3.77 -20.85 23.06
C LEU A 385 4.54 -20.33 24.27
N THR A 386 4.85 -21.25 25.20
CA THR A 386 5.46 -20.93 26.50
C THR A 386 6.98 -20.90 26.51
N GLY A 387 7.62 -21.20 25.38
CA GLY A 387 9.09 -21.24 25.25
C GLY A 387 9.71 -19.86 25.02
N GLY A 388 11.05 -19.84 24.88
CA GLY A 388 11.81 -18.64 24.53
C GLY A 388 11.76 -17.51 25.57
N ARG A 389 11.44 -17.83 26.84
CA ARG A 389 11.22 -16.83 27.89
C ARG A 389 12.53 -16.19 28.32
N ARG A 390 12.47 -14.89 28.51
CA ARG A 390 13.54 -14.07 29.08
C ARG A 390 12.97 -12.87 29.84
N LEU A 391 13.83 -12.11 30.50
CA LEU A 391 13.46 -10.81 31.10
C LEU A 391 13.04 -9.81 30.00
N PRO A 392 12.18 -8.84 30.31
CA PRO A 392 11.85 -7.72 29.43
C PRO A 392 13.09 -7.03 28.87
N PHE A 393 13.00 -6.51 27.64
CA PHE A 393 14.09 -5.78 26.98
C PHE A 393 14.46 -4.53 27.79
N GLY A 394 15.75 -4.34 28.04
CA GLY A 394 16.28 -3.24 28.86
C GLY A 394 16.56 -3.62 30.32
N LEU A 395 16.11 -4.76 30.81
CA LEU A 395 16.38 -5.24 32.17
C LEU A 395 17.60 -6.17 32.28
N GLY A 396 18.34 -6.33 31.20
CA GLY A 396 19.57 -7.09 31.15
C GLY A 396 19.46 -8.42 30.39
N THR A 397 20.63 -8.93 30.03
CA THR A 397 20.81 -10.16 29.27
C THR A 397 20.81 -11.39 30.16
N GLY A 398 19.68 -11.79 30.70
CA GLY A 398 19.56 -13.16 31.24
C GLY A 398 19.87 -14.21 30.14
N GLU A 399 19.91 -15.49 30.48
CA GLU A 399 20.04 -16.54 29.48
C GLU A 399 18.95 -16.36 28.41
N LEU A 400 19.38 -16.20 27.16
CA LEU A 400 18.47 -16.06 26.02
C LEU A 400 18.32 -17.41 25.33
N THR A 401 17.14 -18.00 25.45
CA THR A 401 16.78 -19.22 24.75
C THR A 401 15.83 -18.87 23.58
N VAL A 402 16.19 -19.25 22.36
CA VAL A 402 15.29 -19.20 21.21
C VAL A 402 14.47 -20.50 21.20
N ALA A 403 13.16 -20.37 21.31
CA ALA A 403 12.27 -21.52 21.20
C ALA A 403 11.89 -21.79 19.74
N GLU A 404 11.49 -23.02 19.49
CA GLU A 404 11.05 -23.47 18.16
C GLU A 404 9.67 -24.12 18.25
N GLU A 405 8.88 -23.90 17.21
CA GLU A 405 7.58 -24.53 16.97
C GLU A 405 7.42 -24.81 15.46
N PHE A 406 6.52 -25.70 15.09
CA PHE A 406 6.21 -25.99 13.69
C PHE A 406 4.74 -25.70 13.39
N LEU A 407 4.54 -24.71 12.55
CA LEU A 407 3.22 -24.42 11.98
C LEU A 407 2.87 -25.44 10.90
N GLN A 408 1.59 -25.74 10.79
CA GLN A 408 1.01 -26.47 9.67
C GLN A 408 0.35 -25.47 8.70
N PRO A 409 0.18 -25.83 7.43
CA PRO A 409 -0.59 -24.99 6.51
C PRO A 409 -1.96 -24.61 7.10
N ASP A 410 -2.33 -23.33 6.95
CA ASP A 410 -3.51 -22.68 7.53
C ASP A 410 -3.45 -22.39 9.05
N ASP A 411 -2.36 -22.68 9.72
CA ASP A 411 -2.19 -22.26 11.11
C ASP A 411 -2.11 -20.73 11.21
N TRP A 412 -2.66 -20.22 12.30
CA TRP A 412 -2.54 -18.81 12.69
C TRP A 412 -1.66 -18.68 13.92
N LEU A 413 -0.78 -17.69 13.90
CA LEU A 413 -0.07 -17.17 15.06
C LEU A 413 -0.73 -15.89 15.52
N VAL A 414 -1.15 -15.82 16.76
CA VAL A 414 -1.77 -14.66 17.38
C VAL A 414 -0.86 -14.11 18.45
N LEU A 415 -0.43 -12.86 18.29
CA LEU A 415 0.31 -12.10 19.27
C LEU A 415 -0.58 -10.96 19.76
N HIS A 416 -0.54 -10.66 21.06
CA HIS A 416 -1.33 -9.58 21.64
C HIS A 416 -0.65 -9.01 22.87
N THR A 417 -0.87 -7.75 23.18
CA THR A 417 -0.48 -7.13 24.44
C THR A 417 -1.49 -7.45 25.54
N ASP A 418 -1.13 -7.21 26.79
CA ASP A 418 -2.00 -7.48 27.93
C ASP A 418 -3.25 -6.62 27.95
N GLY A 419 -3.22 -5.41 27.37
CA GLY A 419 -4.40 -4.56 27.20
C GLY A 419 -5.56 -5.23 26.45
N VAL A 420 -5.31 -6.30 25.68
CA VAL A 420 -6.36 -7.13 25.08
C VAL A 420 -7.09 -7.98 26.13
N THR A 421 -6.34 -8.68 26.95
CA THR A 421 -6.88 -9.64 27.93
C THR A 421 -7.24 -8.98 29.26
N GLU A 422 -6.54 -7.92 29.64
CA GLU A 422 -6.78 -7.16 30.87
C GLU A 422 -7.78 -6.01 30.70
N ALA A 423 -8.35 -5.83 29.51
CA ALA A 423 -9.47 -4.94 29.27
C ALA A 423 -10.61 -5.20 30.27
N ARG A 424 -11.01 -4.20 31.05
CA ARG A 424 -12.03 -4.34 32.12
C ARG A 424 -13.34 -3.71 31.71
N ASP A 425 -14.44 -4.40 31.97
CA ASP A 425 -15.78 -3.85 31.86
C ASP A 425 -16.12 -2.90 33.03
N HIS A 426 -17.33 -2.35 33.04
CA HIS A 426 -17.82 -1.48 34.12
C HIS A 426 -17.93 -2.16 35.48
N ASN A 427 -17.93 -3.49 35.57
CA ASN A 427 -17.91 -4.27 36.80
C ASN A 427 -16.49 -4.63 37.25
N GLY A 428 -15.47 -4.29 36.44
CA GLY A 428 -14.07 -4.67 36.68
C GLY A 428 -13.71 -6.06 36.20
N GLU A 429 -14.60 -6.75 35.46
CA GLU A 429 -14.29 -8.06 34.87
C GLU A 429 -13.39 -7.92 33.65
N PHE A 430 -12.34 -8.73 33.61
CA PHE A 430 -11.44 -8.81 32.47
C PHE A 430 -12.10 -9.39 31.22
N PHE A 431 -11.71 -8.93 30.04
CA PHE A 431 -12.03 -9.61 28.80
C PHE A 431 -11.51 -11.05 28.85
N GLY A 432 -10.27 -11.23 29.24
CA GLY A 432 -9.65 -12.49 29.59
C GLY A 432 -9.37 -13.42 28.42
N ASP A 433 -8.52 -14.38 28.70
CA ASP A 433 -8.08 -15.39 27.70
C ASP A 433 -9.21 -16.23 27.12
N GLU A 434 -10.21 -16.55 27.92
CA GLU A 434 -11.33 -17.39 27.48
C GLU A 434 -12.20 -16.66 26.43
N ARG A 435 -12.53 -15.37 26.69
CA ARG A 435 -13.27 -14.56 25.72
C ARG A 435 -12.47 -14.34 24.44
N LEU A 436 -11.14 -14.09 24.56
CA LEU A 436 -10.24 -13.96 23.41
C LEU A 436 -10.24 -15.25 22.57
N ARG A 437 -10.07 -16.43 23.22
CA ARG A 437 -10.10 -17.73 22.53
C ARG A 437 -11.44 -17.95 21.82
N ASN A 438 -12.55 -17.78 22.54
CA ASN A 438 -13.88 -17.99 21.99
C ASN A 438 -14.18 -17.03 20.83
N PHE A 439 -13.66 -15.80 20.90
CA PHE A 439 -13.77 -14.83 19.81
C PHE A 439 -13.01 -15.32 18.58
N LEU A 440 -11.74 -15.64 18.70
CA LEU A 440 -10.89 -16.10 17.60
C LEU A 440 -11.43 -17.34 16.92
N GLU A 441 -11.90 -18.32 17.69
CA GLU A 441 -12.49 -19.57 17.16
C GLU A 441 -13.80 -19.32 16.40
N ARG A 442 -14.61 -18.36 16.84
CA ARG A 442 -15.85 -17.96 16.15
C ARG A 442 -15.55 -17.22 14.85
N GLU A 443 -14.57 -16.32 14.85
CA GLU A 443 -14.16 -15.58 13.64
C GLU A 443 -13.57 -16.53 12.59
N ALA A 444 -12.75 -17.49 13.01
CA ALA A 444 -12.22 -18.54 12.14
C ALA A 444 -13.34 -19.43 11.56
N ALA A 445 -14.34 -19.80 12.37
CA ALA A 445 -15.53 -20.56 11.89
C ALA A 445 -16.35 -19.76 10.88
N SER A 446 -16.33 -18.43 10.95
CA SER A 446 -16.97 -17.52 9.99
C SER A 446 -16.14 -17.24 8.75
N ALA A 447 -14.94 -17.84 8.64
CA ALA A 447 -13.97 -17.66 7.56
C ALA A 447 -13.55 -16.19 7.34
N HIS A 448 -13.57 -15.35 8.38
CA HIS A 448 -13.11 -13.99 8.26
C HIS A 448 -11.57 -13.95 8.09
N PRO A 449 -11.05 -13.13 7.14
CA PRO A 449 -9.62 -12.98 6.95
C PRO A 449 -8.96 -12.23 8.12
N PRO A 450 -7.62 -12.36 8.32
CA PRO A 450 -6.91 -11.75 9.44
C PRO A 450 -7.22 -10.26 9.68
N PRO A 451 -7.27 -9.37 8.66
CA PRO A 451 -7.55 -7.95 8.91
C PRO A 451 -8.99 -7.69 9.38
N GLU A 452 -9.96 -8.48 8.95
CA GLU A 452 -11.33 -8.34 9.45
C GLU A 452 -11.47 -8.93 10.85
N THR A 453 -10.81 -10.04 11.13
CA THR A 453 -10.73 -10.63 12.48
C THR A 453 -10.11 -9.66 13.48
N ALA A 454 -8.97 -9.02 13.13
CA ALA A 454 -8.32 -8.02 13.97
C ALA A 454 -9.25 -6.82 14.24
N ARG A 455 -9.87 -6.26 13.19
CA ARG A 455 -10.83 -5.15 13.31
C ARG A 455 -11.99 -5.48 14.26
N ARG A 456 -12.56 -6.66 14.12
CA ARG A 456 -13.70 -7.10 14.94
C ARG A 456 -13.30 -7.40 16.36
N LEU A 457 -12.06 -7.92 16.59
CA LEU A 457 -11.55 -8.15 17.94
C LEU A 457 -11.40 -6.83 18.69
N VAL A 458 -10.76 -5.84 18.08
CA VAL A 458 -10.61 -4.50 18.68
C VAL A 458 -11.98 -3.88 18.99
N LYS A 459 -12.94 -4.00 18.06
CA LYS A 459 -14.30 -3.54 18.29
C LYS A 459 -14.99 -4.27 19.47
N ALA A 460 -14.73 -5.56 19.64
CA ALA A 460 -15.28 -6.32 20.78
C ALA A 460 -14.64 -5.92 22.11
N ILE A 461 -13.36 -5.57 22.12
CA ILE A 461 -12.65 -5.05 23.30
C ILE A 461 -13.20 -3.67 23.68
N LEU A 462 -13.33 -2.75 22.70
CA LEU A 462 -13.92 -1.43 22.91
C LEU A 462 -15.33 -1.53 23.48
N ALA A 463 -16.18 -2.38 22.90
CA ALA A 463 -17.54 -2.61 23.39
C ALA A 463 -17.56 -3.19 24.82
N HIS A 464 -16.57 -4.00 25.20
CA HIS A 464 -16.42 -4.53 26.56
C HIS A 464 -16.09 -3.43 27.56
N GLN A 465 -15.29 -2.44 27.16
CA GLN A 465 -14.85 -1.30 27.97
C GLN A 465 -15.75 -0.04 27.84
N ASN A 466 -16.94 -0.15 27.25
CA ASN A 466 -17.84 0.99 26.99
C ASN A 466 -17.17 2.13 26.18
N ASP A 467 -16.38 1.75 25.16
CA ASP A 467 -15.65 2.63 24.25
C ASP A 467 -14.57 3.51 24.92
N VAL A 468 -14.15 3.19 26.14
CA VAL A 468 -13.05 3.88 26.84
C VAL A 468 -11.97 2.88 27.19
N LEU A 469 -10.89 2.89 26.43
CA LEU A 469 -9.72 2.04 26.69
C LEU A 469 -8.98 2.51 27.94
N GLN A 470 -8.56 1.55 28.75
CA GLN A 470 -7.79 1.75 29.98
C GLN A 470 -6.30 1.60 29.76
N ASP A 471 -5.91 0.87 28.72
CA ASP A 471 -4.54 0.63 28.30
C ASP A 471 -4.48 0.41 26.79
N ASP A 472 -3.27 0.44 26.21
CA ASP A 472 -3.07 0.14 24.81
C ASP A 472 -3.40 -1.34 24.53
N ALA A 473 -4.13 -1.61 23.46
CA ALA A 473 -4.52 -2.94 23.05
C ALA A 473 -4.01 -3.22 21.62
N THR A 474 -2.96 -4.01 21.52
CA THR A 474 -2.35 -4.35 20.24
C THR A 474 -2.54 -5.83 19.93
N VAL A 475 -2.88 -6.10 18.67
CA VAL A 475 -3.04 -7.45 18.14
C VAL A 475 -2.27 -7.58 16.84
N LEU A 476 -1.52 -8.66 16.68
CA LEU A 476 -0.85 -9.04 15.44
C LEU A 476 -1.24 -10.48 15.08
N LEU A 477 -2.00 -10.64 14.00
CA LEU A 477 -2.48 -11.91 13.48
C LEU A 477 -1.66 -12.30 12.26
N ALA A 478 -1.06 -13.47 12.26
CA ALA A 478 -0.34 -14.01 11.12
C ALA A 478 -0.91 -15.37 10.71
N ARG A 479 -1.16 -15.59 9.42
CA ARG A 479 -1.66 -16.83 8.85
C ARG A 479 -0.71 -17.32 7.77
N TRP A 480 -0.30 -18.59 7.84
CA TRP A 480 0.64 -19.21 6.91
C TRP A 480 0.02 -20.38 6.16
N GLY A 481 0.41 -20.54 4.88
CA GLY A 481 0.16 -21.73 4.08
C GLY A 481 -1.16 -21.79 3.35
N LYS A 482 -1.87 -20.65 3.19
CA LYS A 482 -3.04 -20.56 2.33
C LYS A 482 -2.89 -19.40 1.35
N ARG A 483 -3.32 -19.65 0.11
CA ARG A 483 -3.34 -18.61 -0.91
C ARG A 483 -4.05 -17.37 -0.37
N ASN A 484 -3.44 -16.21 -0.61
CA ASN A 484 -3.94 -14.94 -0.13
C ASN A 484 -5.37 -14.68 -0.65
N GLU A 485 -6.35 -14.66 0.25
CA GLU A 485 -7.75 -14.38 -0.04
C GLU A 485 -8.02 -12.87 -0.25
N LEU A 486 -7.02 -12.03 0.03
CA LEU A 486 -7.13 -10.57 -0.06
C LEU A 486 -6.70 -10.01 -1.43
N THR A 487 -6.34 -10.87 -2.39
CA THR A 487 -6.10 -10.43 -3.77
C THR A 487 -7.42 -10.27 -4.52
N LEU A 488 -7.61 -9.13 -5.14
CA LEU A 488 -8.76 -8.81 -5.99
C LEU A 488 -8.74 -9.59 -7.32
#